data_64f8788d33b0e19b5694485906fa4db2
#
_entry.id   64f8788d33b0e19b5694485906fa4db2
#
_cell.length_a   1.000
_cell.length_b   1.000
_cell.length_c   1.000
_cell.angle_alpha   90.00
_cell.angle_beta   90.00
_cell.angle_gamma   90.00
#
_symmetry.space_group_name_H-M   'P 1'
#
loop_
_entity.id
_entity.type
_entity.pdbx_description
1 polymer ?
#
loop_
_entity_poly.entity_id
_entity_poly.type
_entity_poly.pdbx_seq_one_letter_code
_entity_poly.pdbx_strand_id
1 'polypeptide(L)'
;MYRSHVLVCGGTGCTSSNSQKIIETMEAEIKAKGLENEVQVIRTGCFGLCALGPIMIVYPEGCFYSEVKVEDVPEIVEEHLLKGRMVKRLLYKETVTPQKIKGLNDTDFYKKQKRVALRNCGVINPEDINEYIAYDGYQALAKCLTEYTPEQVIQIVKDSGLRGRGGGGFPTGLKWSFTAANKADQKYVVCNADEGDPGAFMDRSVLEGDPHCIIEAMTICGYATGATEGYIYVRAEYPIAVARLQIAINQAKDLGLLGKNIFDSGFDFDLHVKLGAGAFVCGEETALMTSIEGNRGEPRPRPPYPAVKGLFGKPTTENNVETFANIPTIIREGAEYFASMGTEKSKGTKVFALGGKIKNTGLVEIPMGTTLREIIEEIGGGIPNGKKFKAAQTGGPSGGCIPAHLMDTPIDYDNLTAIGCMMGSGGLIVMDEDNCMVDIAKFFLDFTVDESCGKCTPCRVGTKRLREMLDKITDGNATLEDLDKLEELCNYIKENSLCGLGQTAPNPVLATLKFFRDEYVAHVVDKKCPAGVCKKLLSYTIAEDKCKGCTACARKCPVGAISGAVKQPHTIDTTKCIKCGVCVDTCKFDAVIKK
;
A
#
# COMPACT_ATOMS: atom_id res chain seq x y z
N MET A 1 23.88 27.13 -12.73
CA MET A 1 24.03 25.74 -12.26
C MET A 1 24.06 25.81 -10.73
N TYR A 2 23.17 25.10 -10.06
CA TYR A 2 23.11 25.08 -8.59
C TYR A 2 24.25 24.22 -8.03
N ARG A 3 24.89 24.67 -6.95
CA ARG A 3 25.92 23.89 -6.25
C ARG A 3 25.32 22.87 -5.27
N SER A 4 24.08 23.08 -4.84
CA SER A 4 23.37 22.16 -3.93
C SER A 4 21.91 22.03 -4.34
N HIS A 5 21.39 20.81 -4.17
CA HIS A 5 19.99 20.50 -4.33
C HIS A 5 19.44 19.96 -3.01
N VAL A 6 18.33 20.53 -2.55
CA VAL A 6 17.63 20.10 -1.32
C VAL A 6 16.34 19.40 -1.75
N LEU A 7 16.35 18.07 -1.70
CA LEU A 7 15.18 17.26 -2.01
C LEU A 7 14.33 17.08 -0.75
N VAL A 8 13.10 17.54 -0.78
CA VAL A 8 12.15 17.40 0.33
C VAL A 8 11.04 16.46 -0.08
N CYS A 9 10.72 15.48 0.77
CA CYS A 9 9.64 14.54 0.50
C CYS A 9 8.29 15.25 0.38
N GLY A 10 7.69 15.19 -0.81
CA GLY A 10 6.39 15.75 -1.14
C GLY A 10 5.28 14.72 -1.27
N GLY A 11 5.51 13.47 -0.85
CA GLY A 11 4.46 12.45 -0.79
C GLY A 11 3.42 12.76 0.29
N THR A 12 2.21 12.25 0.14
CA THR A 12 1.04 12.57 0.99
C THR A 12 1.33 12.46 2.49
N GLY A 13 2.06 11.42 2.95
CA GLY A 13 2.39 11.25 4.39
C GLY A 13 3.23 12.40 4.94
N CYS A 14 4.30 12.80 4.24
CA CYS A 14 5.14 13.93 4.65
C CYS A 14 4.42 15.27 4.51
N THR A 15 3.56 15.42 3.48
CA THR A 15 2.72 16.62 3.32
C THR A 15 1.77 16.79 4.51
N SER A 16 1.15 15.72 4.99
CA SER A 16 0.34 15.72 6.22
C SER A 16 1.16 16.07 7.48
N SER A 17 2.47 15.87 7.44
CA SER A 17 3.43 16.22 8.51
C SER A 17 4.14 17.56 8.25
N ASN A 18 3.50 18.48 7.52
CA ASN A 18 3.95 19.85 7.23
C ASN A 18 5.18 19.97 6.31
N SER A 19 5.50 18.99 5.44
CA SER A 19 6.64 19.12 4.52
C SER A 19 6.49 20.31 3.55
N GLN A 20 5.26 20.67 3.17
CA GLN A 20 5.01 21.86 2.37
C GLN A 20 5.49 23.14 3.07
N LYS A 21 5.20 23.29 4.36
CA LYS A 21 5.65 24.45 5.14
C LYS A 21 7.18 24.45 5.34
N ILE A 22 7.80 23.26 5.42
CA ILE A 22 9.27 23.13 5.43
C ILE A 22 9.86 23.68 4.13
N ILE A 23 9.28 23.34 2.97
CA ILE A 23 9.72 23.84 1.66
C ILE A 23 9.61 25.35 1.60
N GLU A 24 8.44 25.92 1.91
CA GLU A 24 8.19 27.36 1.88
C GLU A 24 9.15 28.13 2.80
N THR A 25 9.40 27.60 4.00
CA THR A 25 10.35 28.20 4.95
C THR A 25 11.79 28.08 4.44
N MET A 26 12.14 26.94 3.82
CA MET A 26 13.46 26.72 3.23
C MET A 26 13.75 27.74 2.10
N GLU A 27 12.80 27.91 1.19
CA GLU A 27 12.92 28.88 0.09
C GLU A 27 13.04 30.32 0.62
N ALA A 28 12.26 30.69 1.64
CA ALA A 28 12.34 32.00 2.28
C ALA A 28 13.70 32.25 2.94
N GLU A 29 14.23 31.28 3.70
CA GLU A 29 15.52 31.35 4.37
C GLU A 29 16.68 31.39 3.35
N ILE A 30 16.64 30.57 2.29
CA ILE A 30 17.61 30.57 1.20
C ILE A 30 17.67 31.96 0.55
N LYS A 31 16.54 32.55 0.26
CA LYS A 31 16.44 33.91 -0.31
C LYS A 31 16.97 34.97 0.67
N ALA A 32 16.61 34.87 1.95
CA ALA A 32 17.08 35.81 2.97
C ALA A 32 18.62 35.78 3.14
N LYS A 33 19.27 34.65 2.84
CA LYS A 33 20.72 34.47 2.86
C LYS A 33 21.40 34.74 1.51
N GLY A 34 20.65 35.09 0.44
CA GLY A 34 21.20 35.36 -0.90
C GLY A 34 21.72 34.11 -1.60
N LEU A 35 21.16 32.93 -1.29
CA LEU A 35 21.58 31.64 -1.83
C LEU A 35 20.67 31.12 -2.96
N GLU A 36 19.69 31.90 -3.42
CA GLU A 36 18.67 31.51 -4.40
C GLU A 36 19.24 31.11 -5.78
N ASN A 37 20.44 31.58 -6.12
CA ASN A 37 21.13 31.21 -7.35
C ASN A 37 22.14 30.05 -7.18
N GLU A 38 22.30 29.56 -5.95
CA GLU A 38 23.26 28.52 -5.59
C GLU A 38 22.59 27.23 -5.09
N VAL A 39 21.40 27.33 -4.53
CA VAL A 39 20.68 26.20 -3.90
C VAL A 39 19.29 26.12 -4.48
N GLN A 40 18.92 24.93 -4.97
CA GLN A 40 17.58 24.62 -5.45
C GLN A 40 16.86 23.72 -4.44
N VAL A 41 15.63 24.09 -4.09
CA VAL A 41 14.72 23.24 -3.33
C VAL A 41 13.81 22.48 -4.29
N ILE A 42 13.73 21.16 -4.13
CA ILE A 42 12.94 20.27 -4.99
C ILE A 42 11.92 19.52 -4.13
N ARG A 43 10.65 19.68 -4.47
CA ARG A 43 9.57 18.87 -3.91
C ARG A 43 9.48 17.56 -4.68
N THR A 44 10.19 16.54 -4.21
CA THR A 44 10.21 15.23 -4.88
C THR A 44 9.00 14.34 -4.51
N GLY A 45 8.94 13.12 -5.05
CA GLY A 45 7.99 12.08 -4.66
C GLY A 45 8.32 11.46 -3.29
N CYS A 46 7.63 10.37 -2.96
CA CYS A 46 7.83 9.66 -1.71
C CYS A 46 9.18 8.92 -1.70
N PHE A 47 9.98 9.11 -0.65
CA PHE A 47 11.21 8.34 -0.44
C PHE A 47 10.96 6.89 -0.01
N GLY A 48 9.77 6.57 0.50
CA GLY A 48 9.42 5.22 0.94
C GLY A 48 9.62 4.97 2.44
N LEU A 49 10.36 5.77 3.19
CA LEU A 49 10.58 5.64 4.64
C LEU A 49 9.60 6.52 5.44
N CYS A 50 8.30 6.20 5.38
CA CYS A 50 7.24 7.05 5.95
C CYS A 50 7.33 7.22 7.47
N ALA A 51 7.88 6.23 8.20
CA ALA A 51 8.07 6.31 9.65
C ALA A 51 9.02 7.42 10.08
N LEU A 52 9.88 7.90 9.18
CA LEU A 52 10.92 8.91 9.45
C LEU A 52 10.60 10.28 8.85
N GLY A 53 9.39 10.44 8.32
CA GLY A 53 8.98 11.70 7.70
C GLY A 53 8.74 12.85 8.71
N PRO A 54 8.89 14.10 8.27
CA PRO A 54 9.38 14.57 6.98
C PRO A 54 10.87 14.30 6.73
N ILE A 55 11.17 13.85 5.50
CA ILE A 55 12.53 13.50 5.06
C ILE A 55 13.07 14.59 4.13
N MET A 56 14.38 14.88 4.29
CA MET A 56 15.11 15.80 3.43
C MET A 56 16.48 15.23 3.07
N ILE A 57 16.89 15.37 1.82
CA ILE A 57 18.25 15.02 1.37
C ILE A 57 18.92 16.23 0.77
N VAL A 58 20.17 16.49 1.17
CA VAL A 58 20.97 17.58 0.63
C VAL A 58 22.10 16.99 -0.21
N TYR A 59 22.13 17.32 -1.48
CA TYR A 59 23.18 16.99 -2.44
C TYR A 59 24.13 18.18 -2.66
N PRO A 60 25.43 17.94 -2.95
CA PRO A 60 26.02 16.67 -3.44
C PRO A 60 26.40 15.65 -2.34
N GLU A 61 26.40 16.02 -1.06
CA GLU A 61 26.86 15.14 0.03
C GLU A 61 25.96 13.91 0.25
N GLY A 62 24.72 13.91 -0.26
CA GLY A 62 23.71 12.90 0.00
C GLY A 62 23.27 12.86 1.46
N CYS A 63 23.32 13.99 2.13
CA CYS A 63 23.06 14.10 3.56
C CYS A 63 21.60 13.85 3.88
N PHE A 64 21.30 12.76 4.59
CA PHE A 64 19.93 12.33 4.89
C PHE A 64 19.47 12.81 6.27
N TYR A 65 18.52 13.74 6.26
CA TYR A 65 17.82 14.25 7.44
C TYR A 65 16.45 13.61 7.60
N SER A 66 16.11 13.19 8.81
CA SER A 66 14.83 12.58 9.17
C SER A 66 14.11 13.38 10.24
N GLU A 67 12.77 13.23 10.31
CA GLU A 67 11.91 13.89 11.29
C GLU A 67 12.10 15.41 11.34
N VAL A 68 12.39 16.02 10.18
CA VAL A 68 12.67 17.45 10.05
C VAL A 68 11.42 18.27 10.38
N LYS A 69 11.58 19.29 11.20
CA LYS A 69 10.53 20.24 11.56
C LYS A 69 10.77 21.60 10.93
N VAL A 70 9.74 22.44 10.88
CA VAL A 70 9.85 23.80 10.36
C VAL A 70 10.90 24.61 11.14
N GLU A 71 11.00 24.39 12.45
CA GLU A 71 11.95 25.07 13.35
C GLU A 71 13.41 24.69 13.06
N ASP A 72 13.67 23.57 12.41
CA ASP A 72 15.01 23.11 12.06
C ASP A 72 15.57 23.79 10.80
N VAL A 73 14.70 24.36 9.97
CA VAL A 73 15.05 24.92 8.66
C VAL A 73 16.09 26.04 8.77
N PRO A 74 15.98 27.05 9.65
CA PRO A 74 16.99 28.09 9.76
C PRO A 74 18.39 27.55 10.09
N GLU A 75 18.47 26.51 10.97
CA GLU A 75 19.74 25.86 11.31
C GLU A 75 20.32 25.10 10.11
N ILE A 76 19.48 24.39 9.34
CA ILE A 76 19.94 23.68 8.14
C ILE A 76 20.49 24.69 7.10
N VAL A 77 19.80 25.79 6.86
CA VAL A 77 20.27 26.80 5.91
C VAL A 77 21.57 27.45 6.38
N GLU A 78 21.66 27.86 7.63
CA GLU A 78 22.83 28.54 8.19
C GLU A 78 24.04 27.61 8.28
N GLU A 79 23.88 26.41 8.85
CA GLU A 79 24.99 25.51 9.11
C GLU A 79 25.36 24.67 7.89
N HIS A 80 24.37 24.05 7.22
CA HIS A 80 24.68 23.14 6.13
C HIS A 80 24.81 23.86 4.80
N LEU A 81 23.80 24.64 4.38
CA LEU A 81 23.80 25.25 3.05
C LEU A 81 24.75 26.42 2.93
N LEU A 82 24.91 27.25 3.97
CA LEU A 82 25.80 28.41 3.95
C LEU A 82 27.25 28.03 4.38
N LYS A 83 27.42 27.27 5.49
CA LYS A 83 28.74 27.00 6.09
C LYS A 83 29.30 25.61 5.78
N GLY A 84 28.55 24.74 5.07
CA GLY A 84 28.99 23.39 4.70
C GLY A 84 29.09 22.41 5.88
N ARG A 85 28.43 22.68 7.01
CA ARG A 85 28.49 21.87 8.22
C ARG A 85 27.17 21.13 8.44
N MET A 86 27.15 19.80 8.28
CA MET A 86 25.95 18.97 8.49
C MET A 86 25.37 19.12 9.91
N VAL A 87 24.06 19.23 10.02
CA VAL A 87 23.32 19.29 11.29
C VAL A 87 23.19 17.88 11.89
N LYS A 88 24.17 17.51 12.72
CA LYS A 88 24.36 16.12 13.20
C LYS A 88 23.16 15.54 13.94
N ARG A 89 22.38 16.38 14.65
CA ARG A 89 21.20 15.91 15.42
C ARG A 89 20.06 15.40 14.55
N LEU A 90 19.96 15.90 13.32
CA LEU A 90 18.91 15.54 12.34
C LEU A 90 19.30 14.36 11.46
N LEU A 91 20.59 13.94 11.47
CA LEU A 91 21.02 12.79 10.70
C LEU A 91 20.30 11.53 11.17
N TYR A 92 19.79 10.77 10.23
CA TYR A 92 19.20 9.47 10.52
C TYR A 92 20.19 8.56 11.26
N LYS A 93 19.68 7.91 12.31
CA LYS A 93 20.43 6.90 13.06
C LYS A 93 19.82 5.54 12.77
N GLU A 94 20.58 4.62 12.25
CA GLU A 94 20.12 3.27 12.02
C GLU A 94 19.81 2.55 13.33
N THR A 95 18.65 1.87 13.37
CA THR A 95 18.18 1.18 14.58
C THR A 95 18.90 -0.14 14.87
N VAL A 96 19.57 -0.71 13.86
CA VAL A 96 20.26 -2.02 13.96
C VAL A 96 21.73 -1.85 14.36
N THR A 97 22.39 -0.79 13.92
CA THR A 97 23.73 -0.42 14.32
C THR A 97 23.74 1.01 14.85
N PRO A 98 24.41 1.31 15.98
CA PRO A 98 24.40 2.66 16.55
C PRO A 98 25.22 3.68 15.72
N GLN A 99 25.51 3.38 14.48
CA GLN A 99 26.24 4.26 13.57
C GLN A 99 25.31 5.30 12.93
N LYS A 100 25.78 6.53 12.85
CA LYS A 100 25.09 7.61 12.12
C LYS A 100 25.33 7.44 10.63
N ILE A 101 24.25 7.30 9.87
CA ILE A 101 24.29 7.15 8.42
C ILE A 101 24.22 8.53 7.78
N LYS A 102 25.06 8.76 6.78
CA LYS A 102 25.11 10.02 6.06
C LYS A 102 24.08 10.09 4.93
N GLY A 103 23.94 9.04 4.14
CA GLY A 103 23.09 8.97 2.97
C GLY A 103 21.94 7.98 3.07
N LEU A 104 20.90 8.19 2.26
CA LEU A 104 19.72 7.32 2.18
C LEU A 104 20.11 5.89 1.76
N ASN A 105 20.96 5.77 0.74
CA ASN A 105 21.41 4.48 0.19
C ASN A 105 22.31 3.67 1.14
N ASP A 106 22.79 4.28 2.21
CA ASP A 106 23.60 3.61 3.24
C ASP A 106 22.75 2.90 4.29
N THR A 107 21.42 3.11 4.27
CA THR A 107 20.49 2.48 5.22
C THR A 107 20.25 1.01 4.86
N ASP A 108 20.06 0.14 5.86
CA ASP A 108 19.72 -1.27 5.63
C ASP A 108 18.38 -1.40 4.91
N PHE A 109 17.48 -0.46 5.13
CA PHE A 109 16.20 -0.38 4.44
C PHE A 109 16.35 -0.30 2.91
N TYR A 110 17.30 0.50 2.40
CA TYR A 110 17.48 0.68 0.95
C TYR A 110 18.42 -0.32 0.30
N LYS A 111 19.48 -0.74 0.99
CA LYS A 111 20.51 -1.65 0.45
C LYS A 111 19.96 -2.98 -0.07
N LYS A 112 18.87 -3.45 0.53
CA LYS A 112 18.24 -4.74 0.24
C LYS A 112 17.10 -4.64 -0.78
N GLN A 113 16.75 -3.44 -1.20
CA GLN A 113 15.72 -3.20 -2.19
C GLN A 113 16.30 -3.19 -3.62
N LYS A 114 15.47 -3.60 -4.56
CA LYS A 114 15.72 -3.44 -6.00
C LYS A 114 14.60 -2.61 -6.59
N ARG A 115 14.86 -1.32 -6.77
CA ARG A 115 13.82 -0.37 -7.20
C ARG A 115 13.76 -0.30 -8.72
N VAL A 116 12.66 -0.77 -9.30
CA VAL A 116 12.31 -0.75 -10.72
C VAL A 116 11.10 0.17 -10.93
N ALA A 117 9.99 -0.15 -10.29
CA ALA A 117 8.78 0.67 -10.33
C ALA A 117 8.94 1.99 -9.55
N LEU A 118 9.71 1.97 -8.47
CA LEU A 118 9.98 3.15 -7.62
C LEU A 118 11.30 3.87 -7.97
N ARG A 119 11.93 3.56 -9.13
CA ARG A 119 13.30 4.04 -9.45
C ARG A 119 13.48 5.54 -9.31
N ASN A 120 12.52 6.33 -9.75
CA ASN A 120 12.57 7.79 -9.75
C ASN A 120 11.92 8.44 -8.52
N CYS A 121 11.15 7.66 -7.73
CA CYS A 121 10.46 8.18 -6.55
C CYS A 121 11.48 8.65 -5.49
N GLY A 122 11.43 9.93 -5.11
CA GLY A 122 12.40 10.53 -4.22
C GLY A 122 13.72 10.95 -4.87
N VAL A 123 13.83 10.84 -6.20
CA VAL A 123 15.03 11.18 -6.98
C VAL A 123 14.81 12.41 -7.84
N ILE A 124 13.72 12.44 -8.62
CA ILE A 124 13.40 13.51 -9.56
C ILE A 124 12.36 14.49 -9.01
N ASN A 125 12.28 15.66 -9.63
CA ASN A 125 11.12 16.54 -9.56
C ASN A 125 10.01 15.97 -10.46
N PRO A 126 8.91 15.42 -9.92
CA PRO A 126 7.84 14.83 -10.73
C PRO A 126 7.01 15.86 -11.51
N GLU A 127 7.23 17.15 -11.30
CA GLU A 127 6.56 18.27 -11.97
C GLU A 127 7.41 18.88 -13.10
N ASP A 128 8.58 18.28 -13.40
CA ASP A 128 9.48 18.70 -14.49
C ASP A 128 9.85 17.53 -15.41
N ILE A 129 9.30 17.53 -16.61
CA ILE A 129 9.56 16.51 -17.64
C ILE A 129 11.05 16.40 -18.01
N ASN A 130 11.81 17.50 -17.93
CA ASN A 130 13.23 17.47 -18.27
C ASN A 130 14.03 16.59 -17.31
N GLU A 131 13.66 16.56 -16.03
CA GLU A 131 14.29 15.63 -15.08
C GLU A 131 13.95 14.17 -15.41
N TYR A 132 12.70 13.86 -15.78
CA TYR A 132 12.34 12.52 -16.22
C TYR A 132 13.13 12.10 -17.48
N ILE A 133 13.26 13.00 -18.46
CA ILE A 133 14.06 12.76 -19.69
C ILE A 133 15.54 12.56 -19.33
N ALA A 134 16.11 13.35 -18.41
CA ALA A 134 17.49 13.21 -17.96
C ALA A 134 17.79 11.85 -17.29
N TYR A 135 16.75 11.19 -16.77
CA TYR A 135 16.81 9.83 -16.22
C TYR A 135 16.27 8.77 -17.20
N ASP A 136 16.58 8.94 -18.50
CA ASP A 136 16.23 8.03 -19.59
C ASP A 136 14.72 7.89 -19.87
N GLY A 137 13.93 8.86 -19.44
CA GLY A 137 12.50 8.90 -19.73
C GLY A 137 12.19 9.06 -21.21
N TYR A 138 11.10 8.48 -21.66
CA TYR A 138 10.63 8.40 -23.06
C TYR A 138 11.56 7.69 -24.04
N GLN A 139 12.74 7.22 -23.62
CA GLN A 139 13.62 6.41 -24.48
C GLN A 139 12.97 5.08 -24.86
N ALA A 140 12.22 4.46 -23.92
CA ALA A 140 11.53 3.22 -24.21
C ALA A 140 10.43 3.42 -25.26
N LEU A 141 9.68 4.52 -25.19
CA LEU A 141 8.67 4.86 -26.21
C LEU A 141 9.32 5.16 -27.56
N ALA A 142 10.40 5.95 -27.59
CA ALA A 142 11.13 6.23 -28.83
C ALA A 142 11.61 4.93 -29.48
N LYS A 143 12.19 4.01 -28.69
CA LYS A 143 12.65 2.71 -29.16
C LYS A 143 11.50 1.86 -29.73
N CYS A 144 10.33 1.86 -29.08
CA CYS A 144 9.15 1.18 -29.60
C CYS A 144 8.72 1.71 -30.99
N LEU A 145 8.68 3.03 -31.14
CA LEU A 145 8.17 3.65 -32.36
C LEU A 145 9.17 3.64 -33.53
N THR A 146 10.48 3.49 -33.26
CA THR A 146 11.53 3.55 -34.29
C THR A 146 12.15 2.19 -34.61
N GLU A 147 12.17 1.24 -33.64
CA GLU A 147 12.93 -0.01 -33.79
C GLU A 147 12.04 -1.26 -33.76
N TYR A 148 10.85 -1.21 -33.16
CA TYR A 148 10.00 -2.38 -32.93
C TYR A 148 8.63 -2.27 -33.60
N THR A 149 8.12 -3.42 -34.09
CA THR A 149 6.70 -3.53 -34.44
C THR A 149 5.84 -3.73 -33.19
N PRO A 150 4.53 -3.45 -33.24
CA PRO A 150 3.60 -3.72 -32.13
C PRO A 150 3.70 -5.16 -31.60
N GLU A 151 3.84 -6.15 -32.48
CA GLU A 151 3.96 -7.56 -32.11
C GLU A 151 5.27 -7.86 -31.37
N GLN A 152 6.37 -7.21 -31.77
CA GLN A 152 7.67 -7.33 -31.10
C GLN A 152 7.61 -6.73 -29.68
N VAL A 153 6.94 -5.58 -29.50
CA VAL A 153 6.73 -5.00 -28.18
C VAL A 153 5.95 -5.96 -27.27
N ILE A 154 4.85 -6.55 -27.79
CA ILE A 154 4.08 -7.57 -27.04
C ILE A 154 4.96 -8.77 -26.69
N GLN A 155 5.82 -9.21 -27.62
CA GLN A 155 6.70 -10.36 -27.37
C GLN A 155 7.73 -10.05 -26.29
N ILE A 156 8.37 -8.86 -26.30
CA ILE A 156 9.29 -8.42 -25.25
C ILE A 156 8.59 -8.44 -23.87
N VAL A 157 7.35 -7.94 -23.78
CA VAL A 157 6.59 -7.97 -22.52
C VAL A 157 6.24 -9.41 -22.10
N LYS A 158 5.97 -10.33 -23.05
CA LYS A 158 5.79 -11.75 -22.74
C LYS A 158 7.06 -12.39 -22.20
N ASP A 159 8.18 -12.16 -22.88
CA ASP A 159 9.48 -12.75 -22.56
C ASP A 159 10.01 -12.25 -21.21
N SER A 160 9.66 -11.02 -20.81
CA SER A 160 9.97 -10.50 -19.49
C SER A 160 9.32 -11.27 -18.33
N GLY A 161 8.25 -12.02 -18.62
CA GLY A 161 7.48 -12.72 -17.61
C GLY A 161 6.72 -11.81 -16.65
N LEU A 162 6.51 -10.53 -17.00
CA LEU A 162 5.75 -9.59 -16.17
C LEU A 162 4.32 -10.07 -15.98
N ARG A 163 3.94 -10.27 -14.73
CA ARG A 163 2.56 -10.55 -14.29
C ARG A 163 1.94 -9.28 -13.70
N GLY A 164 0.64 -9.11 -13.83
CA GLY A 164 -0.10 -7.97 -13.30
C GLY A 164 0.14 -7.74 -11.80
N ARG A 165 0.42 -6.51 -11.39
CA ARG A 165 0.76 -6.11 -10.00
C ARG A 165 -0.43 -5.68 -9.16
N GLY A 166 -1.62 -5.58 -9.76
CA GLY A 166 -2.86 -5.23 -9.06
C GLY A 166 -3.50 -6.34 -8.22
N GLY A 167 -2.84 -7.52 -8.09
CA GLY A 167 -3.28 -8.59 -7.18
C GLY A 167 -3.50 -9.95 -7.85
N GLY A 168 -4.11 -10.02 -9.02
CA GLY A 168 -4.45 -11.27 -9.72
C GLY A 168 -3.29 -11.97 -10.41
N GLY A 169 -2.19 -11.27 -10.69
CA GLY A 169 -0.98 -11.85 -11.27
C GLY A 169 -1.14 -12.44 -12.68
N PHE A 170 -2.09 -11.97 -13.48
CA PHE A 170 -2.27 -12.43 -14.86
C PHE A 170 -1.10 -11.97 -15.75
N PRO A 171 -0.58 -12.81 -16.68
CA PRO A 171 0.53 -12.44 -17.56
C PRO A 171 0.21 -11.22 -18.44
N THR A 172 0.98 -10.15 -18.28
CA THR A 172 0.69 -8.83 -18.90
C THR A 172 0.77 -8.89 -20.43
N GLY A 173 1.84 -9.48 -20.98
CA GLY A 173 2.00 -9.60 -22.44
C GLY A 173 0.92 -10.46 -23.10
N LEU A 174 0.38 -11.46 -22.38
CA LEU A 174 -0.73 -12.28 -22.87
C LEU A 174 -2.02 -11.44 -22.89
N LYS A 175 -2.30 -10.62 -21.86
CA LYS A 175 -3.45 -9.69 -21.83
C LYS A 175 -3.37 -8.73 -23.04
N TRP A 176 -2.20 -8.15 -23.32
CA TRP A 176 -2.01 -7.26 -24.46
C TRP A 176 -2.26 -7.97 -25.79
N SER A 177 -1.76 -9.20 -25.95
CA SER A 177 -1.98 -9.96 -27.20
C SER A 177 -3.46 -10.26 -27.48
N PHE A 178 -4.28 -10.47 -26.44
CA PHE A 178 -5.72 -10.65 -26.62
C PHE A 178 -6.41 -9.40 -27.15
N THR A 179 -6.05 -8.23 -26.64
CA THR A 179 -6.61 -6.96 -27.14
C THR A 179 -6.11 -6.65 -28.55
N ALA A 180 -4.82 -6.88 -28.82
CA ALA A 180 -4.23 -6.66 -30.14
C ALA A 180 -4.90 -7.51 -31.23
N ALA A 181 -5.23 -8.77 -30.93
CA ALA A 181 -5.84 -9.71 -31.86
C ALA A 181 -7.27 -9.33 -32.28
N ASN A 182 -8.00 -8.55 -31.46
CA ASN A 182 -9.35 -8.13 -31.79
C ASN A 182 -9.34 -6.95 -32.76
N LYS A 183 -10.01 -7.11 -33.91
CA LYS A 183 -10.19 -6.02 -34.89
C LYS A 183 -11.34 -5.12 -34.45
N ALA A 184 -11.09 -3.83 -34.34
CA ALA A 184 -12.08 -2.81 -34.01
C ALA A 184 -11.64 -1.46 -34.59
N ASP A 185 -12.61 -0.56 -34.77
CA ASP A 185 -12.40 0.83 -35.16
C ASP A 185 -11.72 1.66 -34.08
N GLN A 186 -11.98 1.31 -32.82
CA GLN A 186 -11.38 1.93 -31.63
C GLN A 186 -11.02 0.87 -30.61
N LYS A 187 -9.90 1.08 -29.91
CA LYS A 187 -9.47 0.32 -28.73
C LYS A 187 -9.04 1.28 -27.65
N TYR A 188 -9.05 0.81 -26.40
CA TYR A 188 -8.72 1.62 -25.24
C TYR A 188 -7.62 0.98 -24.38
N VAL A 189 -6.83 1.85 -23.75
CA VAL A 189 -5.92 1.49 -22.65
C VAL A 189 -6.44 2.12 -21.36
N VAL A 190 -6.53 1.34 -20.30
CA VAL A 190 -6.98 1.82 -18.99
C VAL A 190 -5.91 1.56 -17.94
N CYS A 191 -5.52 2.60 -17.23
CA CYS A 191 -4.70 2.49 -16.02
C CYS A 191 -5.61 2.48 -14.80
N ASN A 192 -5.58 1.35 -14.09
CA ASN A 192 -6.28 1.19 -12.83
C ASN A 192 -5.43 1.76 -11.70
N ALA A 193 -5.81 2.94 -11.25
CA ALA A 193 -5.23 3.64 -10.11
C ALA A 193 -6.24 3.79 -8.95
N ASP A 194 -7.23 2.89 -8.90
CA ASP A 194 -8.20 2.78 -7.80
C ASP A 194 -7.64 1.92 -6.66
N GLU A 195 -6.64 2.44 -5.97
CA GLU A 195 -5.97 1.79 -4.86
C GLU A 195 -6.78 1.98 -3.57
N GLY A 196 -7.67 1.03 -3.29
CA GLY A 196 -8.60 1.11 -2.16
C GLY A 196 -8.28 0.22 -0.98
N ASP A 197 -7.29 -0.66 -1.06
CA ASP A 197 -6.89 -1.58 0.02
C ASP A 197 -6.44 -0.81 1.28
N PRO A 198 -6.96 -1.13 2.49
CA PRO A 198 -6.49 -0.54 3.72
C PRO A 198 -4.98 -0.73 3.92
N GLY A 199 -4.25 0.38 4.00
CA GLY A 199 -2.79 0.37 4.18
C GLY A 199 -1.98 0.34 2.88
N ALA A 200 -2.58 0.16 1.71
CA ALA A 200 -1.91 0.25 0.41
C ALA A 200 -1.75 1.72 -0.03
N PHE A 201 -0.56 2.08 -0.54
CA PHE A 201 -0.25 3.41 -1.07
C PHE A 201 0.90 3.40 -2.10
N MET A 202 1.19 2.24 -2.71
CA MET A 202 2.26 2.09 -3.68
C MET A 202 1.92 2.77 -5.01
N ASP A 203 0.71 2.57 -5.53
CA ASP A 203 0.25 3.15 -6.79
C ASP A 203 0.19 4.68 -6.70
N ARG A 204 -0.38 5.19 -5.61
CA ARG A 204 -0.35 6.62 -5.30
C ARG A 204 1.07 7.18 -5.29
N SER A 205 2.01 6.49 -4.68
CA SER A 205 3.40 6.97 -4.57
C SER A 205 4.11 7.01 -5.92
N VAL A 206 3.82 6.08 -6.82
CA VAL A 206 4.31 6.11 -8.20
C VAL A 206 3.72 7.31 -8.94
N LEU A 207 2.40 7.51 -8.88
CA LEU A 207 1.73 8.64 -9.54
C LEU A 207 2.20 10.00 -9.00
N GLU A 208 2.48 10.08 -7.69
CA GLU A 208 3.03 11.28 -7.06
C GLU A 208 4.53 11.49 -7.35
N GLY A 209 5.29 10.42 -7.59
CA GLY A 209 6.74 10.47 -7.69
C GLY A 209 7.31 10.36 -9.11
N ASP A 210 6.57 9.72 -10.02
CA ASP A 210 7.01 9.46 -11.39
C ASP A 210 5.81 9.33 -12.36
N PRO A 211 4.98 10.39 -12.52
CA PRO A 211 3.78 10.33 -13.35
C PRO A 211 4.10 10.11 -14.84
N HIS A 212 5.23 10.60 -15.32
CA HIS A 212 5.67 10.43 -16.72
C HIS A 212 5.93 8.98 -17.08
N CYS A 213 6.41 8.16 -16.13
CA CYS A 213 6.61 6.72 -16.33
C CYS A 213 5.29 6.02 -16.72
N ILE A 214 4.17 6.45 -16.14
CA ILE A 214 2.85 5.88 -16.44
C ILE A 214 2.35 6.36 -17.80
N ILE A 215 2.56 7.63 -18.14
CA ILE A 215 2.21 8.17 -19.47
C ILE A 215 2.98 7.44 -20.56
N GLU A 216 4.31 7.30 -20.41
CA GLU A 216 5.16 6.56 -21.35
C GLU A 216 4.69 5.10 -21.50
N ALA A 217 4.46 4.41 -20.40
CA ALA A 217 4.02 3.01 -20.40
C ALA A 217 2.66 2.80 -21.06
N MET A 218 1.71 3.70 -20.82
CA MET A 218 0.38 3.64 -21.44
C MET A 218 0.45 3.91 -22.94
N THR A 219 1.30 4.85 -23.36
CA THR A 219 1.53 5.15 -24.77
C THR A 219 2.16 3.94 -25.50
N ILE A 220 3.14 3.28 -24.88
CA ILE A 220 3.71 2.01 -25.37
C ILE A 220 2.64 0.92 -25.50
N CYS A 221 1.77 0.78 -24.49
CA CYS A 221 0.66 -0.16 -24.52
C CYS A 221 -0.33 0.17 -25.65
N GLY A 222 -0.63 1.45 -25.87
CA GLY A 222 -1.46 1.93 -26.97
C GLY A 222 -0.89 1.52 -28.33
N TYR A 223 0.39 1.78 -28.56
CA TYR A 223 1.10 1.37 -29.76
C TYR A 223 1.02 -0.15 -29.97
N ALA A 224 1.36 -0.92 -28.95
CA ALA A 224 1.41 -2.38 -29.02
C ALA A 224 0.03 -3.03 -29.28
N THR A 225 -1.05 -2.45 -28.76
CA THR A 225 -2.41 -3.01 -28.86
C THR A 225 -3.25 -2.38 -29.98
N GLY A 226 -2.77 -1.28 -30.57
CA GLY A 226 -3.48 -0.50 -31.59
C GLY A 226 -4.59 0.37 -31.01
N ALA A 227 -4.44 0.83 -29.76
CA ALA A 227 -5.34 1.77 -29.13
C ALA A 227 -4.84 3.21 -29.36
N THR A 228 -5.77 4.15 -29.51
CA THR A 228 -5.48 5.58 -29.73
C THR A 228 -5.92 6.48 -28.57
N GLU A 229 -6.61 5.92 -27.57
CA GLU A 229 -7.06 6.62 -26.39
C GLU A 229 -6.84 5.79 -25.12
N GLY A 230 -6.50 6.48 -24.03
CA GLY A 230 -6.36 5.87 -22.71
C GLY A 230 -7.01 6.68 -21.59
N TYR A 231 -7.35 5.98 -20.51
CA TYR A 231 -7.93 6.55 -19.31
C TYR A 231 -7.12 6.16 -18.09
N ILE A 232 -6.76 7.13 -17.26
CA ILE A 232 -6.19 6.89 -15.93
C ILE A 232 -7.33 7.09 -14.93
N TYR A 233 -7.80 6.01 -14.34
CA TYR A 233 -8.84 6.05 -13.33
C TYR A 233 -8.21 6.13 -11.95
N VAL A 234 -8.25 7.31 -11.35
CA VAL A 234 -7.58 7.65 -10.10
C VAL A 234 -8.60 8.09 -9.05
N ARG A 235 -8.35 7.75 -7.79
CA ARG A 235 -9.22 8.16 -6.67
C ARG A 235 -9.19 9.68 -6.47
N ALA A 236 -10.36 10.29 -6.22
CA ALA A 236 -10.46 11.72 -5.90
C ALA A 236 -9.74 12.09 -4.59
N GLU A 237 -9.51 11.11 -3.71
CA GLU A 237 -8.75 11.25 -2.47
C GLU A 237 -7.23 11.37 -2.68
N TYR A 238 -6.76 11.29 -3.94
CA TYR A 238 -5.34 11.45 -4.28
C TYR A 238 -5.06 12.78 -5.02
N PRO A 239 -5.35 13.94 -4.42
CA PRO A 239 -5.28 15.23 -5.11
C PRO A 239 -3.88 15.58 -5.64
N ILE A 240 -2.82 15.16 -4.94
CA ILE A 240 -1.42 15.38 -5.38
C ILE A 240 -1.15 14.57 -6.65
N ALA A 241 -1.55 13.30 -6.69
CA ALA A 241 -1.39 12.44 -7.86
C ALA A 241 -2.15 13.00 -9.07
N VAL A 242 -3.40 13.43 -8.87
CA VAL A 242 -4.24 14.04 -9.92
C VAL A 242 -3.59 15.29 -10.49
N ALA A 243 -3.10 16.21 -9.64
CA ALA A 243 -2.44 17.43 -10.08
C ALA A 243 -1.16 17.12 -10.87
N ARG A 244 -0.32 16.21 -10.39
CA ARG A 244 0.92 15.83 -11.07
C ARG A 244 0.69 15.10 -12.39
N LEU A 245 -0.31 14.23 -12.46
CA LEU A 245 -0.72 13.61 -13.72
C LEU A 245 -1.15 14.65 -14.75
N GLN A 246 -1.94 15.66 -14.34
CA GLN A 246 -2.38 16.71 -15.27
C GLN A 246 -1.22 17.56 -15.77
N ILE A 247 -0.27 17.91 -14.89
CA ILE A 247 0.97 18.61 -15.27
C ILE A 247 1.74 17.76 -16.28
N ALA A 248 1.98 16.49 -15.97
CA ALA A 248 2.76 15.60 -16.81
C ALA A 248 2.13 15.35 -18.19
N ILE A 249 0.80 15.17 -18.25
CA ILE A 249 0.06 15.04 -19.53
C ILE A 249 0.24 16.29 -20.40
N ASN A 250 0.13 17.48 -19.81
CA ASN A 250 0.29 18.73 -20.54
C ASN A 250 1.73 18.86 -21.06
N GLN A 251 2.73 18.64 -20.22
CA GLN A 251 4.15 18.69 -20.62
C GLN A 251 4.48 17.67 -21.73
N ALA A 252 3.94 16.45 -21.64
CA ALA A 252 4.14 15.44 -22.68
C ALA A 252 3.50 15.85 -24.01
N LYS A 253 2.32 16.49 -23.99
CA LYS A 253 1.67 17.04 -25.19
C LYS A 253 2.48 18.20 -25.80
N ASP A 254 2.97 19.10 -24.97
CA ASP A 254 3.75 20.26 -25.42
C ASP A 254 5.05 19.85 -26.12
N LEU A 255 5.64 18.72 -25.73
CA LEU A 255 6.85 18.15 -26.36
C LEU A 255 6.57 17.14 -27.49
N GLY A 256 5.30 16.90 -27.87
CA GLY A 256 4.95 15.93 -28.92
C GLY A 256 5.20 14.47 -28.52
N LEU A 257 5.23 14.19 -27.22
CA LEU A 257 5.40 12.85 -26.66
C LEU A 257 4.06 12.18 -26.34
N LEU A 258 2.98 12.92 -26.51
CA LEU A 258 1.59 12.48 -26.35
C LEU A 258 0.71 13.30 -27.32
N GLY A 259 -0.41 12.74 -27.78
CA GLY A 259 -1.37 13.38 -28.68
C GLY A 259 -1.23 12.90 -30.11
N LYS A 260 -0.96 13.81 -31.04
CA LYS A 260 -0.89 13.51 -32.47
C LYS A 260 0.56 13.33 -32.96
N ASN A 261 0.73 12.38 -33.88
CA ASN A 261 2.00 12.15 -34.58
C ASN A 261 3.23 12.08 -33.65
N ILE A 262 3.13 11.28 -32.61
CA ILE A 262 4.14 11.14 -31.55
C ILE A 262 5.50 10.74 -32.17
N PHE A 263 6.58 11.47 -31.87
CA PHE A 263 7.92 11.29 -32.46
C PHE A 263 7.94 11.26 -34.01
N ASP A 264 7.03 11.95 -34.66
CA ASP A 264 6.86 11.95 -36.12
C ASP A 264 6.65 10.55 -36.74
N SER A 265 6.14 9.60 -35.93
CA SER A 265 5.94 8.19 -36.33
C SER A 265 4.61 7.92 -37.05
N GLY A 266 3.70 8.89 -37.06
CA GLY A 266 2.32 8.72 -37.52
C GLY A 266 1.41 8.08 -36.48
N PHE A 267 1.90 7.76 -35.28
CA PHE A 267 1.11 7.20 -34.19
C PHE A 267 0.44 8.29 -33.37
N ASP A 268 -0.84 8.12 -33.12
CA ASP A 268 -1.66 9.01 -32.28
C ASP A 268 -2.07 8.29 -31.00
N PHE A 269 -1.90 8.95 -29.86
CA PHE A 269 -2.42 8.44 -28.58
C PHE A 269 -2.69 9.57 -27.61
N ASP A 270 -3.89 9.64 -27.03
CA ASP A 270 -4.25 10.65 -26.04
C ASP A 270 -4.67 10.01 -24.70
N LEU A 271 -4.49 10.76 -23.61
CA LEU A 271 -4.77 10.32 -22.24
C LEU A 271 -5.74 11.26 -21.53
N HIS A 272 -6.67 10.66 -20.81
CA HIS A 272 -7.67 11.34 -20.00
C HIS A 272 -7.61 10.87 -18.54
N VAL A 273 -7.64 11.81 -17.60
CA VAL A 273 -7.77 11.51 -16.18
C VAL A 273 -9.25 11.43 -15.82
N LYS A 274 -9.67 10.31 -15.22
CA LYS A 274 -11.01 10.10 -14.70
C LYS A 274 -10.96 9.92 -13.18
N LEU A 275 -11.70 10.75 -12.46
CA LEU A 275 -11.76 10.69 -10.99
C LEU A 275 -12.78 9.65 -10.55
N GLY A 276 -12.34 8.71 -9.72
CA GLY A 276 -13.19 7.78 -9.00
C GLY A 276 -13.69 8.37 -7.69
N ALA A 277 -14.90 8.00 -7.27
CA ALA A 277 -15.51 8.49 -6.03
C ALA A 277 -15.12 7.68 -4.78
N GLY A 278 -14.03 6.91 -4.83
CA GLY A 278 -13.47 6.22 -3.68
C GLY A 278 -14.05 4.84 -3.37
N ALA A 279 -14.91 4.28 -4.21
CA ALA A 279 -15.48 2.95 -4.00
C ALA A 279 -14.47 1.86 -4.37
N PHE A 280 -14.07 1.02 -3.41
CA PHE A 280 -13.12 -0.08 -3.60
C PHE A 280 -13.53 -1.06 -4.72
N VAL A 281 -14.84 -1.30 -4.88
CA VAL A 281 -15.35 -2.15 -5.97
C VAL A 281 -14.97 -1.65 -7.36
N CYS A 282 -14.70 -0.35 -7.53
CA CYS A 282 -14.24 0.23 -8.79
C CYS A 282 -12.81 -0.17 -9.16
N GLY A 283 -12.05 -0.80 -8.26
CA GLY A 283 -10.79 -1.49 -8.58
C GLY A 283 -10.99 -2.80 -9.37
N GLU A 284 -12.20 -3.35 -9.41
CA GLU A 284 -12.52 -4.47 -10.32
C GLU A 284 -12.62 -3.96 -11.76
N GLU A 285 -11.95 -4.64 -12.71
CA GLU A 285 -11.74 -4.13 -14.07
C GLU A 285 -13.03 -3.71 -14.79
N THR A 286 -14.12 -4.47 -14.65
CA THR A 286 -15.40 -4.16 -15.32
C THR A 286 -16.22 -3.11 -14.59
N ALA A 287 -16.15 -3.05 -13.27
CA ALA A 287 -16.78 -2.00 -12.46
C ALA A 287 -16.12 -0.64 -12.72
N LEU A 288 -14.79 -0.61 -12.85
CA LEU A 288 -14.01 0.56 -13.22
C LEU A 288 -14.46 1.11 -14.58
N MET A 289 -14.56 0.25 -15.60
CA MET A 289 -15.04 0.66 -16.93
C MET A 289 -16.47 1.20 -16.88
N THR A 290 -17.35 0.55 -16.13
CA THR A 290 -18.74 1.01 -15.95
C THR A 290 -18.79 2.40 -15.31
N SER A 291 -17.89 2.69 -14.36
CA SER A 291 -17.73 4.01 -13.74
C SER A 291 -17.19 5.06 -14.71
N ILE A 292 -16.21 4.72 -15.55
CA ILE A 292 -15.69 5.64 -16.61
C ILE A 292 -16.83 6.03 -17.57
N GLU A 293 -17.69 5.09 -17.91
CA GLU A 293 -18.86 5.28 -18.78
C GLU A 293 -19.95 6.17 -18.16
N GLY A 294 -19.80 6.57 -16.90
CA GLY A 294 -20.76 7.43 -16.18
C GLY A 294 -21.91 6.68 -15.53
N ASN A 295 -21.83 5.36 -15.47
CA ASN A 295 -22.80 4.50 -14.80
C ASN A 295 -22.31 4.16 -13.37
N ARG A 296 -23.19 3.53 -12.58
CA ARG A 296 -22.82 2.99 -11.28
C ARG A 296 -21.71 1.95 -11.43
N GLY A 297 -20.65 2.08 -10.64
CA GLY A 297 -19.50 1.16 -10.65
C GLY A 297 -19.88 -0.24 -10.19
N GLU A 298 -20.44 -1.03 -11.08
CA GLU A 298 -20.86 -2.41 -10.84
C GLU A 298 -20.18 -3.37 -11.82
N PRO A 299 -19.72 -4.54 -11.36
CA PRO A 299 -19.10 -5.54 -12.22
C PRO A 299 -20.06 -6.06 -13.29
N ARG A 300 -19.50 -6.42 -14.44
CA ARG A 300 -20.19 -7.10 -15.54
C ARG A 300 -19.88 -8.60 -15.51
N PRO A 301 -20.84 -9.48 -15.94
CA PRO A 301 -20.53 -10.88 -16.16
C PRO A 301 -19.45 -11.08 -17.22
N ARG A 302 -18.59 -12.06 -17.05
CA ARG A 302 -17.59 -12.50 -18.02
C ARG A 302 -17.83 -13.97 -18.36
N PRO A 303 -17.73 -14.42 -19.62
CA PRO A 303 -17.49 -13.66 -20.86
C PRO A 303 -18.63 -12.74 -21.27
N PRO A 304 -18.40 -11.70 -22.14
CA PRO A 304 -17.13 -11.39 -22.80
C PRO A 304 -16.14 -10.70 -21.87
N TYR A 305 -14.84 -10.97 -22.10
CA TYR A 305 -13.74 -10.30 -21.37
C TYR A 305 -13.46 -8.91 -21.95
N PRO A 306 -12.84 -7.98 -21.18
CA PRO A 306 -12.54 -6.61 -21.63
C PRO A 306 -11.71 -6.54 -22.92
N ALA A 307 -10.81 -7.48 -23.14
CA ALA A 307 -10.05 -7.57 -24.38
C ALA A 307 -10.92 -7.72 -25.64
N VAL A 308 -12.18 -8.18 -25.49
CA VAL A 308 -13.16 -8.33 -26.59
C VAL A 308 -14.21 -7.22 -26.51
N LYS A 309 -14.74 -6.94 -25.30
CA LYS A 309 -15.83 -5.97 -25.07
C LYS A 309 -15.66 -5.31 -23.70
N GLY A 310 -14.79 -4.29 -23.66
CA GLY A 310 -14.48 -3.50 -22.47
C GLY A 310 -15.15 -2.13 -22.46
N LEU A 311 -14.36 -1.08 -22.32
CA LEU A 311 -14.79 0.31 -22.22
C LEU A 311 -15.57 0.74 -23.48
N PHE A 312 -16.73 1.35 -23.28
CA PHE A 312 -17.68 1.74 -24.34
C PHE A 312 -17.99 0.60 -25.33
N GLY A 313 -17.91 -0.65 -24.85
CA GLY A 313 -18.15 -1.84 -25.68
C GLY A 313 -17.05 -2.18 -26.68
N LYS A 314 -15.85 -1.58 -26.56
CA LYS A 314 -14.70 -1.77 -27.45
C LYS A 314 -13.60 -2.62 -26.77
N PRO A 315 -12.71 -3.26 -27.54
CA PRO A 315 -11.57 -3.97 -26.97
C PRO A 315 -10.72 -3.07 -26.09
N THR A 316 -10.43 -3.51 -24.87
CA THR A 316 -9.74 -2.70 -23.86
C THR A 316 -8.67 -3.51 -23.16
N THR A 317 -7.48 -2.92 -23.03
CA THR A 317 -6.41 -3.39 -22.15
C THR A 317 -6.44 -2.58 -20.87
N GLU A 318 -6.60 -3.25 -19.73
CA GLU A 318 -6.51 -2.62 -18.41
C GLU A 318 -5.30 -3.18 -17.66
N ASN A 319 -4.49 -2.32 -17.07
CA ASN A 319 -3.41 -2.68 -16.15
C ASN A 319 -3.37 -1.73 -14.96
N ASN A 320 -2.89 -2.27 -13.83
CA ASN A 320 -2.61 -1.51 -12.61
C ASN A 320 -1.39 -0.58 -12.80
N VAL A 321 -1.28 0.48 -11.97
CA VAL A 321 -0.19 1.47 -12.00
C VAL A 321 1.19 0.81 -11.88
N GLU A 322 1.42 -0.03 -10.87
CA GLU A 322 2.72 -0.69 -10.69
C GLU A 322 3.06 -1.60 -11.87
N THR A 323 2.07 -2.22 -12.52
CA THR A 323 2.28 -3.01 -13.73
C THR A 323 2.84 -2.12 -14.84
N PHE A 324 2.23 -0.96 -15.09
CA PHE A 324 2.71 -0.01 -16.09
C PHE A 324 4.09 0.55 -15.74
N ALA A 325 4.38 0.84 -14.48
CA ALA A 325 5.67 1.39 -14.04
C ALA A 325 6.87 0.51 -14.38
N ASN A 326 6.67 -0.79 -14.61
CA ASN A 326 7.72 -1.71 -15.03
C ASN A 326 8.00 -1.70 -16.53
N ILE A 327 7.04 -1.29 -17.36
CA ILE A 327 7.11 -1.38 -18.83
C ILE A 327 8.30 -0.60 -19.43
N PRO A 328 8.53 0.70 -19.08
CA PRO A 328 9.65 1.43 -19.67
C PRO A 328 11.00 0.77 -19.39
N THR A 329 11.20 0.26 -18.17
CA THR A 329 12.43 -0.46 -17.82
C THR A 329 12.58 -1.77 -18.62
N ILE A 330 11.50 -2.53 -18.81
CA ILE A 330 11.52 -3.77 -19.61
C ILE A 330 11.92 -3.49 -21.06
N ILE A 331 11.36 -2.45 -21.67
CA ILE A 331 11.67 -2.10 -23.06
C ILE A 331 13.10 -1.54 -23.19
N ARG A 332 13.54 -0.72 -22.25
CA ARG A 332 14.85 -0.08 -22.28
C ARG A 332 15.98 -1.07 -22.02
N GLU A 333 15.89 -1.81 -20.92
CA GLU A 333 16.94 -2.73 -20.46
C GLU A 333 16.83 -4.13 -21.08
N GLY A 334 15.67 -4.47 -21.67
CA GLY A 334 15.39 -5.78 -22.24
C GLY A 334 14.64 -6.73 -21.31
N ALA A 335 13.96 -7.69 -21.92
CA ALA A 335 13.16 -8.69 -21.20
C ALA A 335 14.00 -9.53 -20.23
N GLU A 336 15.20 -9.93 -20.63
CA GLU A 336 16.11 -10.76 -19.83
C GLU A 336 16.54 -10.06 -18.53
N TYR A 337 16.78 -8.76 -18.57
CA TYR A 337 17.11 -7.98 -17.37
C TYR A 337 16.00 -8.10 -16.31
N PHE A 338 14.74 -7.91 -16.71
CA PHE A 338 13.61 -8.02 -15.78
C PHE A 338 13.40 -9.47 -15.35
N ALA A 339 13.51 -10.43 -16.28
CA ALA A 339 13.34 -11.86 -16.02
C ALA A 339 14.45 -12.44 -15.14
N SER A 340 15.62 -11.78 -15.03
CA SER A 340 16.72 -12.20 -14.14
C SER A 340 16.40 -12.02 -12.65
N MET A 341 15.37 -11.21 -12.33
CA MET A 341 14.89 -10.98 -10.97
C MET A 341 13.67 -11.84 -10.68
N GLY A 342 13.50 -12.23 -9.42
CA GLY A 342 12.34 -12.99 -8.98
C GLY A 342 12.54 -14.51 -9.05
N THR A 343 11.41 -15.23 -9.05
CA THR A 343 11.37 -16.70 -9.10
C THR A 343 11.13 -17.18 -10.53
N GLU A 344 11.18 -18.49 -10.76
CA GLU A 344 10.95 -19.09 -12.08
C GLU A 344 9.60 -18.67 -12.70
N LYS A 345 8.53 -18.64 -11.89
CA LYS A 345 7.15 -18.33 -12.32
C LYS A 345 6.69 -16.92 -12.03
N SER A 346 7.40 -16.18 -11.18
CA SER A 346 7.06 -14.82 -10.77
C SER A 346 8.27 -13.92 -10.95
N LYS A 347 8.40 -13.33 -12.14
CA LYS A 347 9.55 -12.51 -12.53
C LYS A 347 9.45 -11.07 -12.02
N GLY A 348 10.62 -10.42 -11.91
CA GLY A 348 10.76 -9.01 -11.56
C GLY A 348 10.61 -8.73 -10.06
N THR A 349 10.21 -7.51 -9.77
CA THR A 349 10.06 -6.97 -8.42
C THR A 349 8.58 -6.79 -8.05
N LYS A 350 8.34 -6.58 -6.76
CA LYS A 350 7.02 -6.18 -6.23
C LYS A 350 7.18 -5.09 -5.18
N VAL A 351 6.34 -4.07 -5.26
CA VAL A 351 6.27 -3.03 -4.24
C VAL A 351 5.31 -3.46 -3.13
N PHE A 352 5.75 -3.32 -1.88
CA PHE A 352 4.92 -3.54 -0.70
C PHE A 352 4.78 -2.27 0.13
N ALA A 353 3.55 -1.99 0.56
CA ALA A 353 3.27 -1.03 1.62
C ALA A 353 3.36 -1.76 2.96
N LEU A 354 4.49 -1.57 3.63
CA LEU A 354 4.81 -2.22 4.89
C LEU A 354 4.26 -1.40 6.06
N GLY A 355 3.38 -2.00 6.85
CA GLY A 355 2.69 -1.32 7.94
C GLY A 355 2.33 -2.23 9.11
N GLY A 356 1.60 -1.70 10.08
CA GLY A 356 1.19 -2.42 11.29
C GLY A 356 2.26 -2.40 12.38
N LYS A 357 2.51 -3.52 13.03
CA LYS A 357 3.45 -3.69 14.14
C LYS A 357 4.88 -3.94 13.67
N ILE A 358 5.46 -2.93 13.01
CA ILE A 358 6.82 -2.99 12.46
C ILE A 358 7.54 -1.66 12.71
N LYS A 359 8.87 -1.70 12.85
CA LYS A 359 9.66 -0.49 13.15
C LYS A 359 9.72 0.46 11.96
N ASN A 360 10.06 -0.03 10.78
CA ASN A 360 10.22 0.76 9.58
C ASN A 360 8.98 0.65 8.70
N THR A 361 7.98 1.50 8.94
CA THR A 361 6.80 1.61 8.09
C THR A 361 7.14 2.38 6.82
N GLY A 362 6.74 1.85 5.65
CA GLY A 362 7.01 2.53 4.39
C GLY A 362 6.76 1.67 3.15
N LEU A 363 7.34 2.10 2.02
CA LEU A 363 7.31 1.34 0.77
C LEU A 363 8.62 0.60 0.57
N VAL A 364 8.53 -0.67 0.25
CA VAL A 364 9.68 -1.51 -0.07
C VAL A 364 9.46 -2.18 -1.42
N GLU A 365 10.46 -2.10 -2.30
CA GLU A 365 10.44 -2.82 -3.57
C GLU A 365 11.53 -3.89 -3.57
N ILE A 366 11.11 -5.14 -3.68
CA ILE A 366 11.96 -6.32 -3.55
C ILE A 366 11.76 -7.28 -4.74
N PRO A 367 12.77 -8.07 -5.08
CA PRO A 367 12.58 -9.17 -6.02
C PRO A 367 11.51 -10.14 -5.52
N MET A 368 10.67 -10.64 -6.43
CA MET A 368 9.75 -11.72 -6.12
C MET A 368 10.53 -12.92 -5.55
N GLY A 369 9.97 -13.59 -4.53
CA GLY A 369 10.61 -14.71 -3.86
C GLY A 369 11.47 -14.34 -2.65
N THR A 370 11.65 -13.04 -2.34
CA THR A 370 12.19 -12.61 -1.05
C THR A 370 11.28 -13.15 0.06
N THR A 371 11.84 -13.72 1.11
CA THR A 371 11.05 -14.31 2.19
C THR A 371 10.37 -13.26 3.07
N LEU A 372 9.25 -13.63 3.68
CA LEU A 372 8.58 -12.74 4.64
C LEU A 372 9.50 -12.37 5.81
N ARG A 373 10.38 -13.29 6.24
CA ARG A 373 11.38 -13.03 7.28
C ARG A 373 12.34 -11.92 6.90
N GLU A 374 12.92 -11.97 5.70
CA GLU A 374 13.83 -10.93 5.21
C GLU A 374 13.14 -9.56 5.15
N ILE A 375 11.87 -9.53 4.69
CA ILE A 375 11.09 -8.28 4.63
C ILE A 375 10.89 -7.70 6.04
N ILE A 376 10.48 -8.53 7.02
CA ILE A 376 10.12 -8.07 8.35
C ILE A 376 11.36 -7.75 9.19
N GLU A 377 12.31 -8.70 9.27
CA GLU A 377 13.43 -8.60 10.20
C GLU A 377 14.55 -7.71 9.66
N GLU A 378 14.88 -7.85 8.37
CA GLU A 378 16.05 -7.20 7.79
C GLU A 378 15.73 -5.81 7.20
N ILE A 379 14.62 -5.68 6.47
CA ILE A 379 14.22 -4.40 5.87
C ILE A 379 13.36 -3.61 6.86
N GLY A 380 12.33 -4.24 7.41
CA GLY A 380 11.38 -3.64 8.33
C GLY A 380 11.93 -3.38 9.74
N GLY A 381 13.12 -3.90 10.06
CA GLY A 381 13.78 -3.69 11.36
C GLY A 381 13.13 -4.47 12.52
N GLY A 382 12.22 -5.40 12.24
CA GLY A 382 11.56 -6.27 13.21
C GLY A 382 10.40 -5.62 13.97
N ILE A 383 9.86 -6.38 14.92
CA ILE A 383 8.72 -5.96 15.74
C ILE A 383 9.20 -4.97 16.82
N PRO A 384 8.46 -3.86 17.07
CA PRO A 384 8.84 -2.90 18.10
C PRO A 384 8.66 -3.47 19.52
N ASN A 385 9.31 -2.82 20.50
CA ASN A 385 9.14 -3.07 21.94
C ASN A 385 9.43 -4.50 22.41
N GLY A 386 10.26 -5.27 21.67
CA GLY A 386 10.63 -6.64 22.03
C GLY A 386 9.49 -7.65 21.93
N LYS A 387 8.37 -7.28 21.31
CA LYS A 387 7.25 -8.17 21.07
C LYS A 387 7.58 -9.22 20.01
N LYS A 388 6.79 -10.33 20.02
CA LYS A 388 6.97 -11.40 19.04
C LYS A 388 6.08 -11.19 17.83
N PHE A 389 6.62 -11.50 16.64
CA PHE A 389 5.83 -11.60 15.44
C PHE A 389 4.78 -12.69 15.57
N LYS A 390 3.55 -12.41 15.19
CA LYS A 390 2.42 -13.35 15.20
C LYS A 390 2.00 -13.75 13.81
N ALA A 391 1.71 -12.76 12.96
CA ALA A 391 1.30 -12.98 11.58
C ALA A 391 1.51 -11.72 10.73
N ALA A 392 1.46 -11.89 9.41
CA ALA A 392 1.35 -10.77 8.48
C ALA A 392 0.17 -11.01 7.53
N GLN A 393 -0.68 -9.99 7.35
CA GLN A 393 -1.74 -10.00 6.35
C GLN A 393 -1.19 -9.49 5.03
N THR A 394 -1.32 -10.28 3.96
CA THR A 394 -1.03 -9.90 2.58
C THR A 394 -2.31 -9.63 1.82
N GLY A 395 -2.28 -8.73 0.83
CA GLY A 395 -3.41 -8.49 -0.08
C GLY A 395 -4.66 -7.89 0.56
N GLY A 396 -4.52 -7.24 1.71
CA GLY A 396 -5.62 -6.53 2.37
C GLY A 396 -6.85 -7.43 2.61
N PRO A 397 -8.07 -6.92 2.34
CA PRO A 397 -9.33 -7.65 2.56
C PRO A 397 -9.53 -8.82 1.60
N SER A 398 -8.77 -8.90 0.51
CA SER A 398 -8.82 -9.99 -0.47
C SER A 398 -7.83 -11.11 -0.21
N GLY A 399 -6.85 -10.87 0.67
CA GLY A 399 -5.74 -11.78 0.93
C GLY A 399 -5.94 -12.67 2.13
N GLY A 400 -4.82 -13.12 2.71
CA GLY A 400 -4.82 -13.99 3.88
C GLY A 400 -3.67 -13.68 4.82
N CYS A 401 -3.69 -14.26 6.02
CA CYS A 401 -2.64 -14.10 7.00
C CYS A 401 -1.60 -15.21 6.92
N ILE A 402 -0.32 -14.84 7.01
CA ILE A 402 0.82 -15.75 7.06
C ILE A 402 1.30 -15.80 8.51
N PRO A 403 1.16 -16.97 9.21
CA PRO A 403 1.55 -17.11 10.60
C PRO A 403 3.08 -17.23 10.77
N ALA A 404 3.55 -17.07 12.00
CA ALA A 404 4.98 -17.06 12.34
C ALA A 404 5.76 -18.30 11.85
N HIS A 405 5.15 -19.47 11.87
CA HIS A 405 5.81 -20.71 11.43
C HIS A 405 5.99 -20.81 9.90
N LEU A 406 5.37 -19.89 9.13
CA LEU A 406 5.51 -19.75 7.68
C LEU A 406 6.30 -18.50 7.25
N MET A 407 7.06 -17.88 8.17
CA MET A 407 7.85 -16.67 7.85
C MET A 407 8.89 -16.86 6.75
N ASP A 408 9.34 -18.09 6.52
CA ASP A 408 10.33 -18.40 5.47
C ASP A 408 9.69 -18.68 4.11
N THR A 409 8.38 -18.47 3.97
CA THR A 409 7.69 -18.59 2.68
C THR A 409 8.19 -17.51 1.73
N PRO A 410 8.66 -17.88 0.51
CA PRO A 410 8.97 -16.92 -0.54
C PRO A 410 7.72 -16.15 -0.94
N ILE A 411 7.81 -14.83 -1.00
CA ILE A 411 6.68 -13.97 -1.35
C ILE A 411 6.59 -13.86 -2.87
N ASP A 412 5.81 -14.75 -3.46
CA ASP A 412 5.43 -14.74 -4.87
C ASP A 412 4.01 -15.27 -5.07
N TYR A 413 3.47 -15.20 -6.29
CA TYR A 413 2.07 -15.57 -6.57
C TYR A 413 1.77 -17.05 -6.26
N ASP A 414 2.66 -17.93 -6.64
CA ASP A 414 2.43 -19.37 -6.58
C ASP A 414 2.61 -19.91 -5.14
N ASN A 415 3.66 -19.47 -4.44
CA ASN A 415 3.91 -19.88 -3.04
C ASN A 415 2.83 -19.34 -2.10
N LEU A 416 2.39 -18.09 -2.28
CA LEU A 416 1.29 -17.54 -1.48
C LEU A 416 -0.02 -18.28 -1.73
N THR A 417 -0.34 -18.60 -2.99
CA THR A 417 -1.53 -19.38 -3.32
C THR A 417 -1.48 -20.79 -2.69
N ALA A 418 -0.32 -21.43 -2.68
CA ALA A 418 -0.13 -22.77 -2.10
C ALA A 418 -0.46 -22.82 -0.59
N ILE A 419 -0.19 -21.75 0.15
CA ILE A 419 -0.55 -21.65 1.58
C ILE A 419 -1.98 -21.14 1.83
N GLY A 420 -2.72 -20.77 0.77
CA GLY A 420 -4.08 -20.23 0.85
C GLY A 420 -4.14 -18.71 1.06
N CYS A 421 -3.04 -18.02 0.76
CA CYS A 421 -2.97 -16.57 0.76
C CYS A 421 -2.97 -16.01 -0.67
N MET A 422 -3.07 -14.69 -0.80
CA MET A 422 -3.03 -13.99 -2.08
C MET A 422 -2.05 -12.82 -1.99
N MET A 423 -1.31 -12.54 -3.07
CA MET A 423 -0.39 -11.41 -3.15
C MET A 423 -1.11 -10.07 -2.93
N GLY A 424 -2.26 -9.91 -3.56
CA GLY A 424 -2.98 -8.65 -3.58
C GLY A 424 -2.21 -7.54 -4.28
N SER A 425 -2.59 -6.31 -4.03
CA SER A 425 -1.94 -5.11 -4.58
C SER A 425 -0.55 -4.85 -3.96
N GLY A 426 -0.24 -5.41 -2.78
CA GLY A 426 1.03 -5.26 -2.08
C GLY A 426 0.90 -4.66 -0.67
N GLY A 427 -0.32 -4.55 -0.14
CA GLY A 427 -0.49 -4.25 1.28
C GLY A 427 0.08 -5.37 2.15
N LEU A 428 0.96 -5.05 3.09
CA LEU A 428 1.57 -5.99 4.03
C LEU A 428 1.47 -5.45 5.45
N ILE A 429 0.49 -5.97 6.21
CA ILE A 429 0.20 -5.51 7.57
C ILE A 429 0.75 -6.53 8.58
N VAL A 430 1.75 -6.11 9.34
CA VAL A 430 2.43 -6.93 10.34
C VAL A 430 1.69 -6.87 11.67
N MET A 431 1.56 -8.00 12.33
CA MET A 431 0.85 -8.19 13.60
C MET A 431 1.76 -8.85 14.63
N ASP A 432 1.62 -8.41 15.88
CA ASP A 432 2.32 -8.98 17.03
C ASP A 432 1.38 -9.80 17.93
N GLU A 433 1.90 -10.30 19.04
CA GLU A 433 1.18 -11.11 20.02
C GLU A 433 -0.03 -10.42 20.66
N ASP A 434 -0.13 -9.08 20.59
CA ASP A 434 -1.26 -8.30 21.11
C ASP A 434 -2.44 -8.22 20.13
N ASN A 435 -2.32 -8.74 18.92
CA ASN A 435 -3.41 -8.76 17.94
C ASN A 435 -4.29 -10.00 18.11
N CYS A 436 -5.59 -9.82 18.16
CA CYS A 436 -6.57 -10.89 18.11
C CYS A 436 -6.89 -11.26 16.66
N MET A 437 -6.69 -12.50 16.27
CA MET A 437 -6.88 -12.88 14.85
C MET A 437 -8.36 -12.95 14.46
N VAL A 438 -9.26 -13.14 15.40
CA VAL A 438 -10.73 -13.07 15.17
C VAL A 438 -11.14 -11.61 14.90
N ASP A 439 -10.59 -10.66 15.66
CA ASP A 439 -10.86 -9.23 15.49
C ASP A 439 -10.27 -8.69 14.17
N ILE A 440 -9.08 -9.18 13.78
CA ILE A 440 -8.46 -8.86 12.49
C ILE A 440 -9.32 -9.37 11.33
N ALA A 441 -9.81 -10.61 11.38
CA ALA A 441 -10.71 -11.14 10.37
C ALA A 441 -12.00 -10.30 10.26
N LYS A 442 -12.56 -9.91 11.40
CA LYS A 442 -13.72 -9.02 11.47
C LYS A 442 -13.43 -7.67 10.84
N PHE A 443 -12.30 -7.04 11.15
CA PHE A 443 -11.90 -5.73 10.58
C PHE A 443 -11.88 -5.75 9.04
N PHE A 444 -11.27 -6.76 8.43
CA PHE A 444 -11.23 -6.86 6.96
C PHE A 444 -12.61 -7.17 6.37
N LEU A 445 -13.42 -7.95 7.08
CA LEU A 445 -14.77 -8.25 6.64
C LEU A 445 -15.70 -7.04 6.76
N ASP A 446 -15.58 -6.22 7.81
CA ASP A 446 -16.31 -4.95 7.97
C ASP A 446 -16.07 -4.06 6.75
N PHE A 447 -14.81 -3.87 6.38
CA PHE A 447 -14.45 -3.13 5.18
C PHE A 447 -15.13 -3.69 3.92
N THR A 448 -15.12 -5.02 3.73
CA THR A 448 -15.74 -5.63 2.55
C THR A 448 -17.26 -5.50 2.53
N VAL A 449 -17.90 -5.54 3.70
CA VAL A 449 -19.36 -5.30 3.84
C VAL A 449 -19.71 -3.89 3.38
N ASP A 450 -18.93 -2.89 3.81
CA ASP A 450 -19.16 -1.48 3.49
C ASP A 450 -18.89 -1.20 1.99
N GLU A 451 -17.93 -1.88 1.39
CA GLU A 451 -17.50 -1.70 -0.01
C GLU A 451 -18.25 -2.57 -1.02
N SER A 452 -19.16 -3.41 -0.57
CA SER A 452 -19.96 -4.25 -1.47
C SER A 452 -20.89 -3.38 -2.34
N CYS A 453 -20.82 -3.56 -3.68
CA CYS A 453 -21.74 -2.86 -4.60
C CYS A 453 -23.20 -3.28 -4.45
N GLY A 454 -23.46 -4.38 -3.74
CA GLY A 454 -24.81 -4.90 -3.49
C GLY A 454 -25.47 -5.66 -4.66
N LYS A 455 -24.77 -5.87 -5.78
CA LYS A 455 -25.35 -6.49 -6.98
C LYS A 455 -25.73 -7.96 -6.79
N CYS A 456 -24.80 -8.80 -6.32
CA CYS A 456 -25.07 -10.22 -6.15
C CYS A 456 -25.39 -10.59 -4.69
N THR A 457 -26.35 -11.52 -4.50
CA THR A 457 -26.84 -11.93 -3.18
C THR A 457 -25.77 -12.58 -2.32
N PRO A 458 -24.88 -13.48 -2.81
CA PRO A 458 -23.85 -14.10 -1.98
C PRO A 458 -22.93 -13.07 -1.32
N CYS A 459 -22.51 -12.04 -2.04
CA CYS A 459 -21.72 -10.94 -1.47
C CYS A 459 -22.59 -10.06 -0.56
N ARG A 460 -23.66 -9.42 -1.07
CA ARG A 460 -24.48 -8.46 -0.32
C ARG A 460 -25.02 -8.99 1.00
N VAL A 461 -25.58 -10.20 0.99
CA VAL A 461 -26.19 -10.81 2.18
C VAL A 461 -25.19 -11.66 2.95
N GLY A 462 -24.40 -12.46 2.23
CA GLY A 462 -23.48 -13.42 2.84
C GLY A 462 -22.38 -12.74 3.66
N THR A 463 -21.70 -11.71 3.14
CA THR A 463 -20.66 -11.00 3.91
C THR A 463 -21.22 -10.37 5.18
N LYS A 464 -22.44 -9.81 5.13
CA LYS A 464 -23.13 -9.28 6.30
C LYS A 464 -23.41 -10.36 7.34
N ARG A 465 -23.83 -11.56 6.90
CA ARG A 465 -24.04 -12.69 7.80
C ARG A 465 -22.75 -13.20 8.42
N LEU A 466 -21.65 -13.28 7.64
CA LEU A 466 -20.33 -13.59 8.19
C LEU A 466 -19.93 -12.60 9.28
N ARG A 467 -20.14 -11.30 9.03
CA ARG A 467 -19.87 -10.23 9.99
C ARG A 467 -20.67 -10.43 11.29
N GLU A 468 -21.97 -10.71 11.21
CA GLU A 468 -22.82 -10.98 12.37
C GLU A 468 -22.35 -12.22 13.16
N MET A 469 -21.83 -13.24 12.47
CA MET A 469 -21.25 -14.43 13.12
C MET A 469 -19.94 -14.10 13.85
N LEU A 470 -19.06 -13.27 13.25
CA LEU A 470 -17.85 -12.81 13.93
C LEU A 470 -18.16 -11.90 15.12
N ASP A 471 -19.20 -11.05 15.04
CA ASP A 471 -19.71 -10.28 16.18
C ASP A 471 -20.13 -11.24 17.31
N LYS A 472 -20.91 -12.27 16.99
CA LYS A 472 -21.35 -13.30 17.96
C LYS A 472 -20.18 -13.99 18.65
N ILE A 473 -19.08 -14.26 17.91
CA ILE A 473 -17.86 -14.88 18.44
C ILE A 473 -17.11 -13.89 19.36
N THR A 474 -16.87 -12.68 18.91
CA THR A 474 -16.14 -11.65 19.69
C THR A 474 -16.92 -11.16 20.91
N ASP A 475 -18.25 -11.33 20.92
CA ASP A 475 -19.15 -11.05 22.05
C ASP A 475 -19.27 -12.22 23.05
N GLY A 476 -18.70 -13.41 22.70
CA GLY A 476 -18.74 -14.59 23.54
C GLY A 476 -20.07 -15.37 23.51
N ASN A 477 -20.93 -15.09 22.53
CA ASN A 477 -22.27 -15.70 22.42
C ASN A 477 -22.33 -16.85 21.41
N ALA A 478 -21.22 -17.17 20.73
CA ALA A 478 -21.14 -18.23 19.74
C ALA A 478 -20.94 -19.61 20.36
N THR A 479 -21.23 -20.66 19.59
CA THR A 479 -21.04 -22.08 19.87
C THR A 479 -20.01 -22.68 18.90
N LEU A 480 -19.53 -23.90 19.17
CA LEU A 480 -18.62 -24.60 18.24
C LEU A 480 -19.29 -24.84 16.87
N GLU A 481 -20.59 -25.17 16.86
CA GLU A 481 -21.36 -25.33 15.62
C GLU A 481 -21.38 -24.02 14.77
N ASP A 482 -21.33 -22.85 15.43
CA ASP A 482 -21.24 -21.58 14.69
C ASP A 482 -19.92 -21.45 13.93
N LEU A 483 -18.82 -22.07 14.40
CA LEU A 483 -17.54 -22.06 13.67
C LEU A 483 -17.61 -22.89 12.39
N ASP A 484 -18.29 -24.03 12.42
CA ASP A 484 -18.46 -24.88 11.24
C ASP A 484 -19.37 -24.20 10.21
N LYS A 485 -20.45 -23.56 10.67
CA LYS A 485 -21.34 -22.75 9.83
C LYS A 485 -20.62 -21.52 9.22
N LEU A 486 -19.70 -20.91 9.98
CA LEU A 486 -18.90 -19.79 9.48
C LEU A 486 -18.03 -20.23 8.30
N GLU A 487 -17.36 -21.39 8.42
CA GLU A 487 -16.52 -21.95 7.37
C GLU A 487 -17.33 -22.34 6.13
N GLU A 488 -18.49 -22.98 6.32
CA GLU A 488 -19.43 -23.34 5.24
C GLU A 488 -19.89 -22.09 4.47
N LEU A 489 -20.33 -21.06 5.20
CA LEU A 489 -20.78 -19.81 4.58
C LEU A 489 -19.68 -19.07 3.84
N CYS A 490 -18.43 -19.09 4.36
CA CYS A 490 -17.25 -18.56 3.69
C CYS A 490 -17.06 -19.21 2.31
N ASN A 491 -17.08 -20.54 2.25
CA ASN A 491 -16.92 -21.28 1.01
C ASN A 491 -18.06 -21.01 0.03
N TYR A 492 -19.31 -20.98 0.51
CA TYR A 492 -20.46 -20.64 -0.32
C TYR A 492 -20.33 -19.25 -0.97
N ILE A 493 -19.93 -18.22 -0.21
CA ILE A 493 -19.76 -16.86 -0.76
C ILE A 493 -18.63 -16.84 -1.79
N LYS A 494 -17.52 -17.51 -1.52
CA LYS A 494 -16.36 -17.59 -2.41
C LYS A 494 -16.73 -18.18 -3.77
N GLU A 495 -17.50 -19.24 -3.78
CA GLU A 495 -17.87 -19.99 -4.99
C GLU A 495 -18.98 -19.31 -5.81
N ASN A 496 -19.88 -18.57 -5.16
CA ASN A 496 -21.11 -18.09 -5.78
C ASN A 496 -21.15 -16.57 -6.01
N SER A 497 -20.12 -15.81 -5.61
CA SER A 497 -20.06 -14.37 -5.86
C SER A 497 -19.70 -14.05 -7.30
N LEU A 498 -20.26 -12.94 -7.83
CA LEU A 498 -20.11 -12.53 -9.23
C LEU A 498 -18.67 -12.06 -9.57
N CYS A 499 -18.01 -11.34 -8.67
CA CYS A 499 -16.70 -10.71 -8.92
C CYS A 499 -15.70 -11.01 -7.81
N GLY A 500 -14.43 -10.63 -8.06
CA GLY A 500 -13.31 -10.83 -7.15
C GLY A 500 -13.55 -10.32 -5.74
N LEU A 501 -14.23 -9.18 -5.55
CA LEU A 501 -14.53 -8.64 -4.22
C LEU A 501 -15.28 -9.67 -3.35
N GLY A 502 -16.40 -10.19 -3.82
CA GLY A 502 -17.15 -11.19 -3.06
C GLY A 502 -16.45 -12.55 -2.98
N GLN A 503 -15.76 -12.96 -4.07
CA GLN A 503 -15.02 -14.23 -4.10
C GLN A 503 -13.84 -14.26 -3.12
N THR A 504 -13.24 -13.13 -2.81
CA THR A 504 -12.09 -13.03 -1.90
C THR A 504 -12.42 -12.53 -0.51
N ALA A 505 -13.58 -11.90 -0.30
CA ALA A 505 -14.04 -11.42 1.01
C ALA A 505 -13.90 -12.42 2.17
N PRO A 506 -14.17 -13.73 1.98
CA PRO A 506 -13.99 -14.73 3.04
C PRO A 506 -12.54 -15.13 3.34
N ASN A 507 -11.56 -14.76 2.47
CA ASN A 507 -10.18 -15.24 2.62
C ASN A 507 -9.55 -14.89 3.97
N PRO A 508 -9.66 -13.66 4.54
CA PRO A 508 -9.11 -13.37 5.86
C PRO A 508 -9.74 -14.23 6.97
N VAL A 509 -11.02 -14.52 6.87
CA VAL A 509 -11.74 -15.39 7.82
C VAL A 509 -11.24 -16.83 7.71
N LEU A 510 -11.18 -17.38 6.50
CA LEU A 510 -10.71 -18.76 6.25
C LEU A 510 -9.25 -18.93 6.67
N ALA A 511 -8.38 -17.96 6.37
CA ALA A 511 -6.97 -18.02 6.75
C ALA A 511 -6.79 -17.97 8.27
N THR A 512 -7.51 -17.09 8.97
CA THR A 512 -7.44 -17.03 10.44
C THR A 512 -8.07 -18.25 11.11
N LEU A 513 -9.17 -18.80 10.59
CA LEU A 513 -9.73 -20.08 11.05
C LEU A 513 -8.74 -21.23 10.88
N LYS A 514 -8.04 -21.28 9.74
CA LYS A 514 -7.06 -22.34 9.45
C LYS A 514 -5.87 -22.30 10.39
N PHE A 515 -5.27 -21.13 10.61
CA PHE A 515 -4.00 -21.00 11.31
C PHE A 515 -4.10 -20.63 12.78
N PHE A 516 -5.24 -20.12 13.24
CA PHE A 516 -5.49 -19.64 14.61
C PHE A 516 -6.83 -20.14 15.16
N ARG A 517 -7.19 -21.38 14.82
CA ARG A 517 -8.46 -21.99 15.28
C ARG A 517 -8.54 -22.03 16.82
N ASP A 518 -7.43 -22.17 17.49
CA ASP A 518 -7.32 -22.13 18.95
C ASP A 518 -7.83 -20.80 19.54
N GLU A 519 -7.57 -19.67 18.90
CA GLU A 519 -8.13 -18.39 19.33
C GLU A 519 -9.65 -18.35 19.17
N TYR A 520 -10.19 -18.86 18.06
CA TYR A 520 -11.64 -18.97 17.86
C TYR A 520 -12.28 -19.87 18.93
N VAL A 521 -11.67 -21.00 19.23
CA VAL A 521 -12.14 -21.91 20.28
C VAL A 521 -12.10 -21.22 21.65
N ALA A 522 -11.03 -20.50 21.99
CA ALA A 522 -10.94 -19.74 23.23
C ALA A 522 -12.07 -18.69 23.37
N HIS A 523 -12.41 -17.99 22.29
CA HIS A 523 -13.54 -17.04 22.29
C HIS A 523 -14.89 -17.75 22.52
N VAL A 524 -15.07 -18.92 21.90
CA VAL A 524 -16.35 -19.64 21.90
C VAL A 524 -16.53 -20.49 23.16
N VAL A 525 -15.50 -21.24 23.61
CA VAL A 525 -15.56 -22.17 24.73
C VAL A 525 -15.18 -21.50 26.04
N ASP A 526 -13.98 -20.88 26.07
CA ASP A 526 -13.44 -20.31 27.31
C ASP A 526 -13.98 -18.88 27.56
N LYS A 527 -14.74 -18.32 26.62
CA LYS A 527 -15.25 -16.95 26.68
C LYS A 527 -14.15 -15.93 26.97
N LYS A 528 -12.98 -16.14 26.37
CA LYS A 528 -11.76 -15.37 26.58
C LYS A 528 -11.13 -14.96 25.25
N CYS A 529 -10.68 -13.72 25.18
CA CYS A 529 -9.83 -13.23 24.09
C CYS A 529 -8.36 -13.36 24.51
N PRO A 530 -7.54 -14.26 23.92
CA PRO A 530 -6.14 -14.44 24.32
C PRO A 530 -5.30 -13.16 24.22
N ALA A 531 -5.54 -12.34 23.19
CA ALA A 531 -4.88 -11.05 23.01
C ALA A 531 -5.47 -9.90 23.86
N GLY A 532 -6.58 -10.15 24.56
CA GLY A 532 -7.23 -9.13 25.38
C GLY A 532 -7.76 -7.92 24.59
N VAL A 533 -8.22 -8.10 23.35
CA VAL A 533 -8.73 -7.04 22.46
C VAL A 533 -10.25 -6.98 22.49
N CYS A 534 -10.95 -8.12 22.48
CA CYS A 534 -12.40 -8.20 22.36
C CYS A 534 -13.08 -7.72 23.64
N LYS A 535 -13.59 -6.48 23.63
CA LYS A 535 -14.10 -5.78 24.83
C LYS A 535 -15.17 -6.57 25.61
N LYS A 536 -16.04 -7.30 24.94
CA LYS A 536 -17.11 -8.06 25.60
C LYS A 536 -16.57 -9.25 26.41
N LEU A 537 -15.42 -9.78 26.03
CA LEU A 537 -14.75 -10.91 26.69
C LEU A 537 -13.76 -10.46 27.76
N LEU A 538 -13.46 -9.17 27.87
CA LEU A 538 -12.56 -8.67 28.92
C LEU A 538 -13.21 -8.75 30.30
N SER A 539 -12.39 -9.07 31.27
CA SER A 539 -12.72 -8.88 32.69
C SER A 539 -11.56 -8.18 33.39
N TYR A 540 -11.90 -7.40 34.38
CA TYR A 540 -10.92 -6.70 35.21
C TYR A 540 -11.09 -7.15 36.67
N THR A 541 -9.97 -7.50 37.30
CA THR A 541 -9.92 -7.83 38.72
C THR A 541 -8.81 -7.03 39.39
N ILE A 542 -8.90 -6.85 40.70
CA ILE A 542 -7.85 -6.23 41.49
C ILE A 542 -7.15 -7.30 42.31
N ALA A 543 -5.81 -7.38 42.16
CA ALA A 543 -4.96 -8.23 42.96
C ALA A 543 -4.85 -7.65 44.36
N GLU A 544 -5.34 -8.37 45.36
CA GLU A 544 -5.41 -7.88 46.77
C GLU A 544 -4.01 -7.64 47.35
N ASP A 545 -3.05 -8.49 47.02
CA ASP A 545 -1.65 -8.41 47.42
C ASP A 545 -0.92 -7.17 46.90
N LYS A 546 -1.31 -6.67 45.72
CA LYS A 546 -0.73 -5.48 45.10
C LYS A 546 -1.50 -4.20 45.43
N CYS A 547 -2.76 -4.32 45.76
CA CYS A 547 -3.62 -3.15 45.98
C CYS A 547 -3.28 -2.43 47.29
N LYS A 548 -2.86 -1.17 47.22
CA LYS A 548 -2.53 -0.34 48.40
C LYS A 548 -3.73 0.49 48.91
N GLY A 549 -4.93 0.29 48.37
CA GLY A 549 -6.12 1.02 48.80
C GLY A 549 -6.04 2.54 48.60
N CYS A 550 -5.38 2.99 47.51
CA CYS A 550 -5.19 4.43 47.22
C CYS A 550 -6.42 5.14 46.65
N THR A 551 -7.49 4.43 46.35
CA THR A 551 -8.79 4.90 45.82
C THR A 551 -8.73 5.54 44.42
N ALA A 552 -7.57 5.65 43.78
CA ALA A 552 -7.43 6.38 42.51
C ALA A 552 -8.30 5.78 41.38
N CYS A 553 -8.31 4.45 41.26
CA CYS A 553 -9.12 3.72 40.26
C CYS A 553 -10.64 3.88 40.55
N ALA A 554 -11.06 3.85 41.82
CA ALA A 554 -12.46 4.01 42.18
C ALA A 554 -12.98 5.43 41.85
N ARG A 555 -12.19 6.46 42.13
CA ARG A 555 -12.53 7.85 41.80
C ARG A 555 -12.61 8.14 40.31
N LYS A 556 -11.83 7.45 39.52
CA LYS A 556 -11.82 7.62 38.04
C LYS A 556 -12.76 6.68 37.29
N CYS A 557 -13.41 5.75 37.98
CA CYS A 557 -14.35 4.84 37.36
C CYS A 557 -15.64 5.58 36.94
N PRO A 558 -15.94 5.68 35.61
CA PRO A 558 -17.05 6.49 35.13
C PRO A 558 -18.43 5.95 35.54
N VAL A 559 -18.49 4.66 35.90
CA VAL A 559 -19.75 3.98 36.27
C VAL A 559 -19.79 3.55 37.76
N GLY A 560 -18.79 3.93 38.56
CA GLY A 560 -18.72 3.58 39.96
C GLY A 560 -18.66 2.06 40.24
N ALA A 561 -18.08 1.28 39.31
CA ALA A 561 -17.96 -0.18 39.42
C ALA A 561 -16.87 -0.63 40.42
N ILE A 562 -16.08 0.27 41.00
CA ILE A 562 -14.97 -0.07 41.88
C ILE A 562 -15.27 0.44 43.29
N SER A 563 -15.25 -0.45 44.27
CA SER A 563 -15.51 -0.18 45.70
C SER A 563 -14.36 -0.66 46.57
N GLY A 564 -14.16 -0.04 47.69
CA GLY A 564 -13.16 -0.35 48.71
C GLY A 564 -12.90 0.81 49.65
N ALA A 565 -12.26 0.55 50.78
CA ALA A 565 -11.89 1.57 51.75
C ALA A 565 -10.44 2.05 51.57
N VAL A 566 -10.12 3.25 52.06
CA VAL A 566 -8.74 3.78 52.06
C VAL A 566 -7.82 2.82 52.83
N LYS A 567 -6.65 2.50 52.24
CA LYS A 567 -5.65 1.55 52.74
C LYS A 567 -6.14 0.08 52.81
N GLN A 568 -7.26 -0.25 52.15
CA GLN A 568 -7.73 -1.61 51.98
C GLN A 568 -7.84 -1.99 50.49
N PRO A 569 -7.68 -3.25 50.12
CA PRO A 569 -7.88 -3.67 48.74
C PRO A 569 -9.26 -3.29 48.21
N HIS A 570 -9.30 -2.87 46.95
CA HIS A 570 -10.55 -2.56 46.25
C HIS A 570 -11.01 -3.76 45.43
N THR A 571 -12.30 -3.78 45.10
CA THR A 571 -12.91 -4.82 44.24
C THR A 571 -13.64 -4.16 43.08
N ILE A 572 -13.77 -4.88 41.98
CA ILE A 572 -14.50 -4.46 40.76
C ILE A 572 -15.80 -5.26 40.70
N ASP A 573 -16.93 -4.56 40.68
CA ASP A 573 -18.22 -5.15 40.34
C ASP A 573 -18.29 -5.37 38.83
N THR A 574 -18.14 -6.61 38.41
CA THR A 574 -18.12 -7.00 37.00
C THR A 574 -19.44 -6.79 36.28
N THR A 575 -20.55 -6.70 37.03
CA THR A 575 -21.90 -6.45 36.48
C THR A 575 -22.11 -4.97 36.09
N LYS A 576 -21.44 -4.06 36.80
CA LYS A 576 -21.46 -2.62 36.50
C LYS A 576 -20.33 -2.18 35.58
N CYS A 577 -19.27 -2.98 35.49
CA CYS A 577 -18.06 -2.63 34.75
C CYS A 577 -18.30 -2.56 33.22
N ILE A 578 -18.12 -1.38 32.64
CA ILE A 578 -18.21 -1.17 31.16
C ILE A 578 -16.91 -1.54 30.42
N LYS A 579 -15.94 -2.12 31.09
CA LYS A 579 -14.68 -2.64 30.52
C LYS A 579 -13.83 -1.57 29.79
N CYS A 580 -13.86 -0.31 30.22
CA CYS A 580 -13.18 0.81 29.59
C CYS A 580 -11.65 0.86 29.80
N GLY A 581 -11.11 0.10 30.78
CA GLY A 581 -9.66 0.04 31.05
C GLY A 581 -9.07 1.20 31.87
N VAL A 582 -9.80 2.28 32.15
CA VAL A 582 -9.31 3.48 32.87
C VAL A 582 -8.66 3.13 34.22
N CYS A 583 -9.15 2.10 34.89
CA CYS A 583 -8.60 1.63 36.16
C CYS A 583 -7.18 1.03 36.02
N VAL A 584 -6.87 0.40 34.90
CA VAL A 584 -5.54 -0.13 34.60
C VAL A 584 -4.55 1.02 34.43
N ASP A 585 -4.88 1.98 33.56
CA ASP A 585 -4.03 3.15 33.28
C ASP A 585 -3.82 4.06 34.51
N THR A 586 -4.78 4.02 35.46
CA THR A 586 -4.73 4.83 36.68
C THR A 586 -3.91 4.15 37.79
N CYS A 587 -3.76 2.84 37.76
CA CYS A 587 -3.15 2.08 38.86
C CYS A 587 -1.62 2.16 38.80
N LYS A 588 -1.00 2.92 39.70
CA LYS A 588 0.46 3.03 39.85
C LYS A 588 1.13 1.80 40.48
N PHE A 589 0.35 0.84 40.91
CA PHE A 589 0.83 -0.35 41.65
C PHE A 589 0.64 -1.64 40.84
N ASP A 590 0.23 -1.54 39.59
CA ASP A 590 -0.09 -2.68 38.72
C ASP A 590 -0.99 -3.72 39.39
N ALA A 591 -1.90 -3.24 40.25
CA ALA A 591 -2.82 -4.09 40.97
C ALA A 591 -4.07 -4.48 40.18
N VAL A 592 -4.40 -3.73 39.11
CA VAL A 592 -5.54 -4.06 38.25
C VAL A 592 -5.08 -5.02 37.16
N ILE A 593 -5.64 -6.23 37.18
CA ILE A 593 -5.34 -7.30 36.23
C ILE A 593 -6.43 -7.31 35.17
N LYS A 594 -6.04 -7.20 33.91
CA LYS A 594 -6.86 -7.42 32.73
C LYS A 594 -6.81 -8.91 32.38
N LYS A 595 -7.96 -9.54 32.31
CA LYS A 595 -8.13 -10.96 31.93
C LYS A 595 -9.01 -11.09 30.70
#